data_e9f6f3a5b78edad4d283b16d7042934b
#
_entry.id   e9f6f3a5b78edad4d283b16d7042934b
#
_cell.length_a   1.000
_cell.length_b   1.000
_cell.length_c   1.000
_cell.angle_alpha   90.00
_cell.angle_beta   90.00
_cell.angle_gamma   90.00
#
_symmetry.space_group_name_H-M   'P 1'
#
loop_
_entity.id
_entity.type
_entity.pdbx_description
1 polymer ?
#
loop_
_entity_poly.entity_id
_entity_poly.type
_entity_poly.pdbx_seq_one_letter_code
_entity_poly.pdbx_strand_id
1 'polypeptide(L)'
;YNEDFTVLQQVFKGTSSEMKLLLEYEETLTALSNNYNDNLNSKLISLQEKIDALNLWDLESEAKAVLTKLGITNFNQKVKELSGGQRKRVSLASALITPCELLILDEPTNHLDNDTIDYLEEYLNSRRGSLIMITHDRYFLDRVSNRIIELDKGRLFSYDGNYSTFLEKKMERLALEASMEEKRQNLIRKELAWVKRGAKARTTKQKARLQRFDELVNKDTYTPDEKMDISVGSTRLGKKIIEIHHISKKFDNKVLIDDLDYTIARTDRIGIIGKNGMGKSTLIKILNGEILPDSGHIEIGETVKIGCFSQDDSHMH
;
A
#
# COMPACT_ATOMS: atom_id res chain seq x y z
N TYR A 1 2.58 2.25 -19.17
CA TYR A 1 3.98 2.64 -19.36
C TYR A 1 4.33 2.63 -20.84
N ASN A 2 5.26 3.51 -21.24
CA ASN A 2 5.95 3.40 -22.50
C ASN A 2 7.39 2.93 -22.18
N GLU A 3 7.75 1.74 -22.61
CA GLU A 3 9.01 1.09 -22.24
C GLU A 3 10.25 1.81 -22.83
N ASP A 4 10.08 2.52 -23.92
CA ASP A 4 11.16 3.26 -24.58
C ASP A 4 11.37 4.67 -24.04
N PHE A 5 10.46 5.18 -23.24
CA PHE A 5 10.57 6.48 -22.59
C PHE A 5 11.67 6.48 -21.53
N THR A 6 12.29 7.65 -21.35
CA THR A 6 13.10 7.91 -20.17
C THR A 6 12.20 8.06 -18.92
N VAL A 7 12.79 7.97 -17.74
CA VAL A 7 12.08 8.21 -16.47
C VAL A 7 11.37 9.58 -16.50
N LEU A 8 12.05 10.63 -16.93
CA LEU A 8 11.49 11.98 -16.94
C LEU A 8 10.34 12.10 -17.95
N GLN A 9 10.50 11.57 -19.16
CA GLN A 9 9.42 11.50 -20.15
C GLN A 9 8.20 10.74 -19.63
N GLN A 10 8.41 9.64 -18.90
CA GLN A 10 7.31 8.87 -18.31
C GLN A 10 6.57 9.66 -17.23
N VAL A 11 7.25 10.46 -16.44
CA VAL A 11 6.65 11.37 -15.44
C VAL A 11 5.77 12.41 -16.12
N PHE A 12 6.23 13.01 -17.20
CA PHE A 12 5.47 14.03 -17.94
C PHE A 12 4.39 13.46 -18.87
N LYS A 13 4.22 12.14 -18.93
CA LYS A 13 3.12 11.51 -19.69
C LYS A 13 1.76 11.74 -19.01
N GLY A 14 1.41 13.01 -18.81
CA GLY A 14 0.14 13.46 -18.23
C GLY A 14 -0.86 13.94 -19.28
N THR A 15 -2.06 14.30 -18.81
CA THR A 15 -3.13 14.83 -19.68
C THR A 15 -3.16 16.34 -19.74
N SER A 16 -2.50 17.03 -18.78
CA SER A 16 -2.48 18.50 -18.75
C SER A 16 -1.66 19.09 -19.91
N SER A 17 -1.95 20.32 -20.28
CA SER A 17 -1.24 21.06 -21.33
C SER A 17 0.23 21.28 -20.97
N GLU A 18 0.48 21.56 -19.71
CA GLU A 18 1.81 21.81 -19.15
C GLU A 18 2.67 20.56 -19.22
N MET A 19 2.13 19.42 -18.83
CA MET A 19 2.83 18.13 -18.88
C MET A 19 3.13 17.71 -20.32
N LYS A 20 2.19 17.92 -21.24
CA LYS A 20 2.41 17.63 -22.67
C LYS A 20 3.52 18.48 -23.26
N LEU A 21 3.58 19.76 -22.88
CA LEU A 21 4.62 20.66 -23.35
C LEU A 21 6.02 20.25 -22.86
N LEU A 22 6.12 19.87 -21.59
CA LEU A 22 7.37 19.34 -21.02
C LEU A 22 7.76 18.01 -21.66
N LEU A 23 6.79 17.12 -21.90
CA LEU A 23 7.05 15.84 -22.59
C LEU A 23 7.58 16.10 -24.01
N GLU A 24 6.95 17.00 -24.78
CA GLU A 24 7.38 17.33 -26.14
C GLU A 24 8.78 17.95 -26.16
N TYR A 25 9.12 18.76 -25.15
CA TYR A 25 10.45 19.30 -24.97
C TYR A 25 11.48 18.18 -24.73
N GLU A 26 11.24 17.28 -23.79
CA GLU A 26 12.12 16.16 -23.48
C GLU A 26 12.29 15.17 -24.63
N GLU A 27 11.22 14.88 -25.39
CA GLU A 27 11.27 14.07 -26.61
C GLU A 27 12.13 14.74 -27.69
N THR A 28 11.95 16.06 -27.88
CA THR A 28 12.73 16.82 -28.88
C THR A 28 14.20 16.89 -28.49
N LEU A 29 14.49 17.08 -27.20
CA LEU A 29 15.86 17.09 -26.68
C LEU A 29 16.55 15.73 -26.88
N THR A 30 15.84 14.65 -26.60
CA THR A 30 16.34 13.27 -26.80
C THR A 30 16.57 12.98 -28.29
N ALA A 31 15.68 13.42 -29.18
CA ALA A 31 15.82 13.24 -30.60
C ALA A 31 17.03 14.03 -31.15
N LEU A 32 17.25 15.26 -30.66
CA LEU A 32 18.38 16.11 -31.07
C LEU A 32 19.72 15.51 -30.61
N SER A 33 19.77 14.92 -29.43
CA SER A 33 20.98 14.25 -28.90
C SER A 33 21.40 13.03 -29.76
N ASN A 34 20.42 12.35 -30.37
CA ASN A 34 20.65 11.17 -31.20
C ASN A 34 20.98 11.56 -32.68
N ASN A 35 20.39 12.63 -33.18
CA ASN A 35 20.59 13.05 -34.57
C ASN A 35 20.34 14.56 -34.72
N TYR A 36 21.40 15.30 -34.95
CA TYR A 36 21.32 16.77 -35.12
C TYR A 36 20.52 17.12 -36.36
N ASN A 37 19.50 17.97 -36.20
CA ASN A 37 18.67 18.49 -37.29
C ASN A 37 18.23 19.92 -36.97
N ASP A 38 18.44 20.84 -37.91
CA ASP A 38 18.11 22.28 -37.76
C ASP A 38 16.61 22.49 -37.47
N ASN A 39 15.73 21.66 -38.03
CA ASN A 39 14.31 21.73 -37.74
C ASN A 39 13.99 21.36 -36.30
N LEU A 40 14.66 20.33 -35.75
CA LEU A 40 14.51 19.96 -34.33
C LEU A 40 15.07 21.04 -33.42
N ASN A 41 16.17 21.65 -33.79
CA ASN A 41 16.75 22.76 -33.02
C ASN A 41 15.82 23.98 -32.97
N SER A 42 15.24 24.38 -34.11
CA SER A 42 14.24 25.45 -34.17
C SER A 42 12.99 25.14 -33.37
N LYS A 43 12.54 23.87 -33.39
CA LYS A 43 11.43 23.39 -32.57
C LYS A 43 11.76 23.47 -31.08
N LEU A 44 12.97 23.06 -30.69
CA LEU A 44 13.41 23.09 -29.27
C LEU A 44 13.40 24.54 -28.74
N ILE A 45 13.91 25.50 -29.50
CA ILE A 45 13.90 26.93 -29.13
C ILE A 45 12.46 27.42 -28.93
N SER A 46 11.55 27.08 -29.85
CA SER A 46 10.15 27.48 -29.72
C SER A 46 9.44 26.88 -28.51
N LEU A 47 9.82 25.64 -28.10
CA LEU A 47 9.32 24.99 -26.92
C LEU A 47 9.89 25.62 -25.64
N GLN A 48 11.17 26.00 -25.64
CA GLN A 48 11.79 26.73 -24.53
C GLN A 48 11.10 28.06 -24.27
N GLU A 49 10.86 28.86 -25.34
CA GLU A 49 10.11 30.11 -25.19
C GLU A 49 8.73 29.95 -24.58
N LYS A 50 8.01 28.87 -24.93
CA LYS A 50 6.71 28.56 -24.35
C LYS A 50 6.82 28.14 -22.88
N ILE A 51 7.82 27.30 -22.54
CA ILE A 51 8.09 26.85 -21.18
C ILE A 51 8.47 28.05 -20.31
N ASP A 52 9.31 28.96 -20.80
CA ASP A 52 9.67 30.20 -20.14
C ASP A 52 8.43 31.07 -19.87
N ALA A 53 7.62 31.29 -20.91
CA ALA A 53 6.41 32.12 -20.81
C ALA A 53 5.39 31.57 -19.80
N LEU A 54 5.35 30.25 -19.60
CA LEU A 54 4.44 29.57 -18.64
C LEU A 54 5.13 29.24 -17.30
N ASN A 55 6.42 29.59 -17.15
CA ASN A 55 7.23 29.31 -15.95
C ASN A 55 7.23 27.82 -15.53
N LEU A 56 7.34 26.91 -16.51
CA LEU A 56 7.22 25.46 -16.26
C LEU A 56 8.53 24.80 -15.82
N TRP A 57 9.66 25.53 -15.79
CA TRP A 57 10.93 25.01 -15.26
C TRP A 57 10.85 24.65 -13.78
N ASP A 58 9.99 25.34 -13.03
CA ASP A 58 9.73 25.01 -11.64
C ASP A 58 9.11 23.61 -11.51
N LEU A 59 8.18 23.25 -12.40
CA LEU A 59 7.54 21.94 -12.44
C LEU A 59 8.54 20.83 -12.81
N GLU A 60 9.46 21.09 -13.75
CA GLU A 60 10.53 20.14 -14.09
C GLU A 60 11.49 19.94 -12.91
N SER A 61 11.85 21.02 -12.23
CA SER A 61 12.73 20.97 -11.06
C SER A 61 12.07 20.21 -9.89
N GLU A 62 10.78 20.45 -9.68
CA GLU A 62 9.97 19.70 -8.69
C GLU A 62 9.92 18.22 -9.06
N ALA A 63 9.72 17.88 -10.34
CA ALA A 63 9.72 16.50 -10.81
C ALA A 63 11.03 15.77 -10.48
N LYS A 64 12.16 16.40 -10.76
CA LYS A 64 13.49 15.85 -10.44
C LYS A 64 13.71 15.72 -8.93
N ALA A 65 13.25 16.69 -8.14
CA ALA A 65 13.33 16.63 -6.67
C ALA A 65 12.50 15.48 -6.10
N VAL A 66 11.24 15.33 -6.53
CA VAL A 66 10.35 14.23 -6.11
C VAL A 66 10.95 12.88 -6.50
N LEU A 67 11.40 12.71 -7.75
CA LEU A 67 12.05 11.47 -8.20
C LEU A 67 13.27 11.13 -7.34
N THR A 68 14.13 12.11 -7.05
CA THR A 68 15.32 11.92 -6.22
C THR A 68 14.93 11.46 -4.81
N LYS A 69 13.92 12.07 -4.21
CA LYS A 69 13.39 11.68 -2.90
C LYS A 69 12.78 10.28 -2.90
N LEU A 70 12.18 9.88 -4.00
CA LEU A 70 11.70 8.50 -4.22
C LEU A 70 12.83 7.51 -4.60
N GLY A 71 14.10 7.93 -4.55
CA GLY A 71 15.27 7.09 -4.82
C GLY A 71 15.50 6.77 -6.29
N ILE A 72 15.04 7.65 -7.18
CA ILE A 72 15.29 7.60 -8.64
C ILE A 72 16.20 8.76 -9.01
N THR A 73 17.48 8.49 -9.26
CA THR A 73 18.50 9.53 -9.52
C THR A 73 18.92 9.60 -10.98
N ASN A 74 18.70 8.54 -11.76
CA ASN A 74 19.00 8.54 -13.20
C ASN A 74 17.72 8.82 -14.00
N PHE A 75 17.52 10.07 -14.36
CA PHE A 75 16.32 10.54 -15.08
C PHE A 75 16.29 10.14 -16.56
N ASN A 76 17.47 9.86 -17.15
CA ASN A 76 17.61 9.44 -18.54
C ASN A 76 17.54 7.93 -18.73
N GLN A 77 17.45 7.17 -17.66
CA GLN A 77 17.29 5.72 -17.71
C GLN A 77 15.96 5.35 -18.38
N LYS A 78 15.96 4.33 -19.24
CA LYS A 78 14.73 3.86 -19.89
C LYS A 78 13.85 3.08 -18.92
N VAL A 79 12.54 3.25 -19.06
CA VAL A 79 11.54 2.60 -18.20
C VAL A 79 11.66 1.06 -18.24
N LYS A 80 12.02 0.48 -19.38
CA LYS A 80 12.24 -0.97 -19.51
C LYS A 80 13.37 -1.52 -18.63
N GLU A 81 14.34 -0.70 -18.27
CA GLU A 81 15.49 -1.07 -17.44
C GLU A 81 15.20 -0.98 -15.94
N LEU A 82 14.04 -0.42 -15.57
CA LEU A 82 13.63 -0.25 -14.19
C LEU A 82 13.08 -1.54 -13.60
N SER A 83 13.39 -1.79 -12.32
CA SER A 83 12.70 -2.82 -11.54
C SER A 83 11.22 -2.48 -11.33
N GLY A 84 10.40 -3.47 -10.98
CA GLY A 84 8.97 -3.27 -10.69
C GLY A 84 8.72 -2.21 -9.61
N GLY A 85 9.52 -2.23 -8.53
CA GLY A 85 9.45 -1.22 -7.47
C GLY A 85 9.85 0.18 -7.93
N GLN A 86 10.87 0.30 -8.81
CA GLN A 86 11.25 1.59 -9.39
C GLN A 86 10.15 2.13 -10.33
N ARG A 87 9.53 1.26 -11.15
CA ARG A 87 8.41 1.65 -12.01
C ARG A 87 7.24 2.20 -11.19
N LYS A 88 6.88 1.55 -10.09
CA LYS A 88 5.83 2.03 -9.16
C LYS A 88 6.17 3.41 -8.57
N ARG A 89 7.43 3.62 -8.17
CA ARG A 89 7.88 4.93 -7.65
C ARG A 89 7.86 6.03 -8.70
N VAL A 90 8.21 5.72 -9.95
CA VAL A 90 8.06 6.67 -11.08
C VAL A 90 6.58 7.00 -11.33
N SER A 91 5.66 6.02 -11.25
CA SER A 91 4.23 6.31 -11.34
C SER A 91 3.72 7.18 -10.19
N LEU A 92 4.19 6.92 -8.97
CA LEU A 92 3.86 7.75 -7.82
C LEU A 92 4.36 9.19 -8.04
N ALA A 93 5.62 9.38 -8.48
CA ALA A 93 6.16 10.69 -8.83
C ALA A 93 5.28 11.40 -9.85
N SER A 94 4.90 10.72 -10.94
CA SER A 94 4.02 11.28 -11.96
C SER A 94 2.67 11.74 -11.39
N ALA A 95 2.05 10.95 -10.51
CA ALA A 95 0.79 11.31 -9.86
C ALA A 95 0.92 12.52 -8.93
N LEU A 96 2.02 12.59 -8.16
CA LEU A 96 2.28 13.69 -7.22
C LEU A 96 2.50 15.02 -7.93
N ILE A 97 3.26 15.01 -9.03
CA ILE A 97 3.68 16.20 -9.77
C ILE A 97 2.57 16.73 -10.69
N THR A 98 1.66 15.85 -11.14
CA THR A 98 0.59 16.26 -12.05
C THR A 98 -0.31 17.29 -11.36
N PRO A 99 -0.46 18.51 -11.93
CA PRO A 99 -1.38 19.49 -11.39
C PRO A 99 -2.83 18.95 -11.45
N CYS A 100 -3.44 18.78 -10.29
CA CYS A 100 -4.82 18.29 -10.20
C CYS A 100 -5.48 18.76 -8.90
N GLU A 101 -6.79 18.97 -8.94
CA GLU A 101 -7.60 19.34 -7.76
C GLU A 101 -7.87 18.13 -6.84
N LEU A 102 -7.94 16.95 -7.41
CA LEU A 102 -8.15 15.69 -6.71
C LEU A 102 -7.03 14.70 -7.05
N LEU A 103 -6.30 14.26 -6.02
CA LEU A 103 -5.31 13.20 -6.13
C LEU A 103 -5.91 11.90 -5.56
N ILE A 104 -5.78 10.81 -6.29
CA ILE A 104 -6.23 9.47 -5.85
C ILE A 104 -5.01 8.57 -5.79
N LEU A 105 -4.75 7.99 -4.61
CA LEU A 105 -3.65 7.08 -4.36
C LEU A 105 -4.15 5.73 -3.86
N ASP A 106 -3.67 4.66 -4.47
CA ASP A 106 -3.94 3.28 -4.05
C ASP A 106 -2.64 2.64 -3.58
N GLU A 107 -2.59 2.32 -2.26
CA GLU A 107 -1.45 1.74 -1.56
C GLU A 107 -0.10 2.46 -1.85
N PRO A 108 -0.02 3.80 -1.66
CA PRO A 108 1.16 4.56 -2.05
C PRO A 108 2.42 4.26 -1.22
N THR A 109 2.27 3.72 -0.01
CA THR A 109 3.37 3.36 0.89
C THR A 109 4.03 2.03 0.54
N ASN A 110 3.40 1.21 -0.29
CA ASN A 110 3.95 -0.08 -0.69
C ASN A 110 5.28 0.08 -1.44
N HIS A 111 6.27 -0.69 -1.02
CA HIS A 111 7.64 -0.70 -1.58
C HIS A 111 8.46 0.57 -1.31
N LEU A 112 8.01 1.44 -0.42
CA LEU A 112 8.77 2.58 0.07
C LEU A 112 9.53 2.20 1.35
N ASP A 113 10.65 2.86 1.60
CA ASP A 113 11.33 2.82 2.89
C ASP A 113 10.82 3.98 3.78
N ASN A 114 11.19 3.94 5.06
CA ASN A 114 10.67 4.90 6.04
C ASN A 114 11.02 6.34 5.67
N ASP A 115 12.24 6.61 5.20
CA ASP A 115 12.66 7.96 4.80
C ASP A 115 11.81 8.51 3.64
N THR A 116 11.42 7.62 2.72
CA THR A 116 10.55 7.95 1.58
C THR A 116 9.09 8.14 2.02
N ILE A 117 8.62 7.36 3.00
CA ILE A 117 7.27 7.51 3.59
C ILE A 117 7.18 8.84 4.31
N ASP A 118 8.17 9.20 5.15
CA ASP A 118 8.20 10.49 5.85
C ASP A 118 8.15 11.66 4.86
N TYR A 119 8.92 11.58 3.77
CA TYR A 119 8.85 12.58 2.70
C TYR A 119 7.46 12.66 2.05
N LEU A 120 6.84 11.51 1.77
CA LEU A 120 5.51 11.46 1.17
C LEU A 120 4.45 12.08 2.09
N GLU A 121 4.54 11.85 3.41
CA GLU A 121 3.69 12.49 4.42
C GLU A 121 3.81 14.01 4.37
N GLU A 122 5.05 14.54 4.40
CA GLU A 122 5.31 15.97 4.33
C GLU A 122 4.76 16.58 3.03
N TYR A 123 4.99 15.92 1.90
CA TYR A 123 4.52 16.37 0.60
C TYR A 123 2.99 16.43 0.54
N LEU A 124 2.30 15.37 0.97
CA LEU A 124 0.83 15.30 0.94
C LEU A 124 0.19 16.30 1.91
N ASN A 125 0.78 16.54 3.08
CA ASN A 125 0.29 17.52 4.04
C ASN A 125 0.48 18.98 3.57
N SER A 126 1.52 19.26 2.76
CA SER A 126 1.76 20.58 2.19
C SER A 126 0.96 20.85 0.92
N ARG A 127 0.44 19.81 0.26
CA ARG A 127 -0.27 19.90 -1.01
C ARG A 127 -1.61 20.61 -0.87
N ARG A 128 -1.92 21.47 -1.84
CA ARG A 128 -3.26 22.04 -2.01
C ARG A 128 -4.13 21.10 -2.81
N GLY A 129 -5.43 21.05 -2.51
CA GLY A 129 -6.42 20.21 -3.19
C GLY A 129 -6.85 19.01 -2.36
N SER A 130 -7.78 18.22 -2.90
CA SER A 130 -8.36 17.06 -2.23
C SER A 130 -7.51 15.81 -2.46
N LEU A 131 -7.49 14.91 -1.46
CA LEU A 131 -6.82 13.62 -1.52
C LEU A 131 -7.82 12.51 -1.18
N ILE A 132 -7.85 11.46 -1.98
CA ILE A 132 -8.47 10.17 -1.65
C ILE A 132 -7.37 9.13 -1.65
N MET A 133 -7.28 8.36 -0.58
CA MET A 133 -6.22 7.38 -0.42
C MET A 133 -6.75 6.07 0.14
N ILE A 134 -6.27 4.96 -0.40
CA ILE A 134 -6.45 3.62 0.15
C ILE A 134 -5.09 3.14 0.63
N THR A 135 -4.98 2.72 1.89
CA THR A 135 -3.76 2.11 2.42
C THR A 135 -4.04 1.28 3.66
N HIS A 136 -3.21 0.27 3.89
CA HIS A 136 -3.19 -0.53 5.10
C HIS A 136 -2.23 0.04 6.16
N ASP A 137 -1.46 1.06 5.83
CA ASP A 137 -0.55 1.73 6.76
C ASP A 137 -1.31 2.68 7.69
N ARG A 138 -1.53 2.21 8.92
CA ARG A 138 -2.29 2.92 9.93
C ARG A 138 -1.59 4.19 10.43
N TYR A 139 -0.26 4.16 10.49
CA TYR A 139 0.53 5.32 10.92
C TYR A 139 0.49 6.42 9.87
N PHE A 140 0.58 6.04 8.61
CA PHE A 140 0.44 6.97 7.49
C PHE A 140 -0.96 7.59 7.45
N LEU A 141 -2.03 6.78 7.62
CA LEU A 141 -3.41 7.28 7.73
C LEU A 141 -3.57 8.27 8.88
N ASP A 142 -2.98 7.99 10.03
CA ASP A 142 -3.11 8.85 11.22
C ASP A 142 -2.49 10.23 11.02
N ARG A 143 -1.43 10.34 10.22
CA ARG A 143 -0.69 11.58 9.97
C ARG A 143 -1.21 12.39 8.78
N VAL A 144 -1.76 11.73 7.77
CA VAL A 144 -2.14 12.39 6.51
C VAL A 144 -3.64 12.61 6.39
N SER A 145 -4.48 11.76 7.01
CA SER A 145 -5.92 11.86 6.84
C SER A 145 -6.58 12.75 7.87
N ASN A 146 -7.58 13.53 7.43
CA ASN A 146 -8.49 14.30 8.27
C ASN A 146 -9.91 13.73 8.27
N ARG A 147 -10.17 12.70 7.48
CA ARG A 147 -11.43 11.96 7.39
C ARG A 147 -11.16 10.54 6.96
N ILE A 148 -11.80 9.57 7.63
CA ILE A 148 -11.76 8.16 7.27
C ILE A 148 -13.11 7.72 6.75
N ILE A 149 -13.11 6.98 5.66
CA ILE A 149 -14.30 6.34 5.08
C ILE A 149 -14.12 4.83 5.23
N GLU A 150 -15.02 4.21 6.00
CA GLU A 150 -15.07 2.77 6.16
C GLU A 150 -16.14 2.17 5.26
N LEU A 151 -15.77 1.19 4.46
CA LEU A 151 -16.70 0.35 3.71
C LEU A 151 -16.86 -0.98 4.46
N ASP A 152 -18.02 -1.20 5.06
CA ASP A 152 -18.32 -2.40 5.84
C ASP A 152 -19.66 -3.00 5.39
N LYS A 153 -19.66 -4.25 4.96
CA LYS A 153 -20.85 -5.03 4.53
C LYS A 153 -21.75 -4.25 3.55
N GLY A 154 -21.15 -3.55 2.59
CA GLY A 154 -21.87 -2.74 1.58
C GLY A 154 -22.40 -1.40 2.11
N ARG A 155 -22.09 -1.03 3.36
CA ARG A 155 -22.43 0.27 3.94
C ARG A 155 -21.18 1.14 4.04
N LEU A 156 -21.39 2.44 3.88
CA LEU A 156 -20.32 3.43 3.97
C LEU A 156 -20.53 4.24 5.24
N PHE A 157 -19.48 4.29 6.06
CA PHE A 157 -19.43 5.08 7.28
C PHE A 157 -18.32 6.14 7.15
N SER A 158 -18.64 7.38 7.49
CA SER A 158 -17.68 8.48 7.45
C SER A 158 -17.37 8.97 8.86
N TYR A 159 -16.09 9.12 9.14
CA TYR A 159 -15.58 9.56 10.45
C TYR A 159 -14.66 10.77 10.23
N ASP A 160 -15.03 11.91 10.78
CA ASP A 160 -14.18 13.08 10.80
C ASP A 160 -13.10 12.90 11.86
N GLY A 161 -11.85 13.06 11.47
CA GLY A 161 -10.65 12.86 12.25
C GLY A 161 -9.63 11.92 11.57
N ASN A 162 -8.55 11.67 12.30
CA ASN A 162 -7.49 10.74 11.90
C ASN A 162 -7.84 9.27 12.20
N TYR A 163 -6.88 8.37 11.99
CA TYR A 163 -7.10 6.94 12.22
C TYR A 163 -7.39 6.59 13.68
N SER A 164 -6.75 7.25 14.63
CA SER A 164 -6.99 7.06 16.07
C SER A 164 -8.43 7.43 16.45
N THR A 165 -8.90 8.60 15.99
CA THR A 165 -10.30 9.04 16.17
C THR A 165 -11.31 8.09 15.52
N PHE A 166 -10.98 7.58 14.34
CA PHE A 166 -11.80 6.57 13.64
C PHE A 166 -11.98 5.31 14.51
N LEU A 167 -10.88 4.79 15.11
CA LEU A 167 -10.95 3.59 15.93
C LEU A 167 -11.88 3.78 17.14
N GLU A 168 -11.77 4.90 17.84
CA GLU A 168 -12.63 5.23 18.99
C GLU A 168 -14.11 5.25 18.56
N LYS A 169 -14.44 6.04 17.54
CA LYS A 169 -15.82 6.14 17.05
C LYS A 169 -16.37 4.83 16.49
N LYS A 170 -15.50 4.02 15.86
CA LYS A 170 -15.88 2.69 15.40
C LYS A 170 -16.21 1.77 16.58
N MET A 171 -15.40 1.78 17.64
CA MET A 171 -15.70 0.99 18.87
C MET A 171 -17.01 1.41 19.50
N GLU A 172 -17.29 2.71 19.63
CA GLU A 172 -18.56 3.24 20.12
C GLU A 172 -19.75 2.77 19.26
N ARG A 173 -19.63 2.85 17.93
CA ARG A 173 -20.66 2.36 17.00
C ARG A 173 -20.93 0.89 17.21
N LEU A 174 -19.89 0.06 17.22
CA LEU A 174 -20.03 -1.39 17.40
C LEU A 174 -20.65 -1.76 18.76
N ALA A 175 -20.28 -1.06 19.83
CA ALA A 175 -20.87 -1.27 21.16
C ALA A 175 -22.36 -0.90 21.16
N LEU A 176 -22.74 0.20 20.51
CA LEU A 176 -24.14 0.60 20.37
C LEU A 176 -24.95 -0.40 19.55
N GLU A 177 -24.42 -0.86 18.40
CA GLU A 177 -25.04 -1.87 17.54
C GLU A 177 -25.24 -3.19 18.30
N ALA A 178 -24.23 -3.65 19.07
CA ALA A 178 -24.33 -4.85 19.90
C ALA A 178 -25.41 -4.70 20.97
N SER A 179 -25.50 -3.56 21.66
CA SER A 179 -26.54 -3.29 22.65
C SER A 179 -27.93 -3.28 22.04
N MET A 180 -28.08 -2.68 20.86
CA MET A 180 -29.36 -2.66 20.14
C MET A 180 -29.78 -4.06 19.70
N GLU A 181 -28.82 -4.88 19.24
CA GLU A 181 -29.08 -6.26 18.83
C GLU A 181 -29.48 -7.13 20.03
N GLU A 182 -28.81 -6.99 21.19
CA GLU A 182 -29.20 -7.69 22.41
C GLU A 182 -30.65 -7.35 22.84
N LYS A 183 -30.99 -6.06 22.81
CA LYS A 183 -32.37 -5.59 23.08
C LYS A 183 -33.38 -6.19 22.09
N ARG A 184 -33.01 -6.22 20.80
CA ARG A 184 -33.83 -6.82 19.74
C ARG A 184 -34.04 -8.31 20.00
N GLN A 185 -32.99 -9.06 20.30
CA GLN A 185 -33.07 -10.52 20.62
C GLN A 185 -33.92 -10.78 21.83
N ASN A 186 -33.79 -9.97 22.87
CA ASN A 186 -34.64 -10.07 24.05
C ASN A 186 -36.11 -9.79 23.74
N LEU A 187 -36.41 -8.86 22.87
CA LEU A 187 -37.76 -8.56 22.41
C LEU A 187 -38.33 -9.71 21.56
N ILE A 188 -37.55 -10.26 20.63
CA ILE A 188 -37.92 -11.44 19.83
C ILE A 188 -38.26 -12.62 20.72
N ARG A 189 -37.43 -12.89 21.72
CA ARG A 189 -37.71 -14.00 22.69
C ARG A 189 -39.02 -13.81 23.43
N LYS A 190 -39.34 -12.58 23.88
CA LYS A 190 -40.62 -12.27 24.55
C LYS A 190 -41.81 -12.42 23.58
N GLU A 191 -41.70 -11.91 22.36
CA GLU A 191 -42.77 -12.02 21.38
C GLU A 191 -42.96 -13.46 20.88
N LEU A 192 -41.88 -14.22 20.70
CA LEU A 192 -41.95 -15.64 20.35
C LEU A 192 -42.64 -16.46 21.42
N ALA A 193 -42.35 -16.19 22.71
CA ALA A 193 -43.03 -16.84 23.81
C ALA A 193 -44.54 -16.52 23.81
N TRP A 194 -44.96 -15.31 23.44
CA TRP A 194 -46.34 -14.93 23.29
C TRP A 194 -47.00 -15.64 22.08
N VAL A 195 -46.37 -15.72 20.93
CA VAL A 195 -46.83 -16.45 19.74
C VAL A 195 -47.04 -17.94 20.05
N LYS A 196 -46.06 -18.58 20.73
CA LYS A 196 -46.13 -20.01 21.13
C LYS A 196 -47.28 -20.33 22.08
N ARG A 197 -47.78 -19.37 22.88
CA ARG A 197 -48.95 -19.54 23.76
C ARG A 197 -50.29 -19.53 23.00
N GLY A 198 -50.27 -19.58 21.66
CA GLY A 198 -51.49 -19.73 20.88
C GLY A 198 -52.21 -18.40 20.59
N ALA A 199 -51.46 -17.36 20.29
CA ALA A 199 -51.98 -16.06 19.87
C ALA A 199 -52.86 -16.21 18.61
N LYS A 200 -54.16 -16.33 18.80
CA LYS A 200 -55.11 -16.38 17.67
C LYS A 200 -55.28 -14.98 17.12
N ALA A 201 -54.90 -14.75 15.82
CA ALA A 201 -54.98 -13.47 15.14
C ALA A 201 -56.42 -13.04 14.85
N ARG A 202 -57.28 -12.97 15.89
CA ARG A 202 -58.71 -12.63 15.76
C ARG A 202 -59.01 -11.11 15.83
N THR A 203 -58.07 -10.31 16.30
CA THR A 203 -58.24 -8.85 16.43
C THR A 203 -57.18 -8.09 15.66
N THR A 204 -57.51 -6.86 15.23
CA THR A 204 -56.62 -5.97 14.51
C THR A 204 -55.31 -5.68 15.26
N LYS A 205 -55.37 -5.58 16.62
CA LYS A 205 -54.21 -5.42 17.49
C LYS A 205 -53.28 -6.63 17.45
N GLN A 206 -53.82 -7.84 17.38
CA GLN A 206 -53.01 -9.08 17.33
C GLN A 206 -52.34 -9.26 15.97
N LYS A 207 -53.03 -8.90 14.87
CA LYS A 207 -52.43 -8.85 13.52
C LYS A 207 -51.27 -7.86 13.45
N ALA A 208 -51.43 -6.65 13.95
CA ALA A 208 -50.38 -5.63 13.97
C ALA A 208 -49.16 -6.07 14.83
N ARG A 209 -49.39 -6.84 15.91
CA ARG A 209 -48.32 -7.38 16.76
C ARG A 209 -47.51 -8.50 16.06
N LEU A 210 -48.21 -9.40 15.36
CA LEU A 210 -47.57 -10.41 14.52
C LEU A 210 -46.76 -9.80 13.38
N GLN A 211 -47.31 -8.81 12.74
CA GLN A 211 -46.59 -8.08 11.65
C GLN A 211 -45.30 -7.42 12.18
N ARG A 212 -45.34 -6.76 13.35
CA ARG A 212 -44.15 -6.23 14.02
C ARG A 212 -43.14 -7.28 14.38
N PHE A 213 -43.61 -8.47 14.80
CA PHE A 213 -42.71 -9.61 15.11
C PHE A 213 -42.00 -10.07 13.84
N ASP A 214 -42.72 -10.22 12.70
CA ASP A 214 -42.12 -10.60 11.43
C ASP A 214 -41.12 -9.56 10.94
N GLU A 215 -41.41 -8.26 11.11
CA GLU A 215 -40.49 -7.16 10.81
C GLU A 215 -39.22 -7.22 11.69
N LEU A 216 -39.36 -7.57 12.98
CA LEU A 216 -38.23 -7.71 13.90
C LEU A 216 -37.36 -8.93 13.56
N VAL A 217 -37.96 -10.03 13.11
CA VAL A 217 -37.23 -11.26 12.75
C VAL A 217 -36.51 -11.09 11.42
N ASN A 218 -37.15 -10.45 10.43
CA ASN A 218 -36.64 -10.33 9.07
C ASN A 218 -35.69 -9.12 8.87
N LYS A 219 -35.45 -8.32 9.91
CA LYS A 219 -34.49 -7.23 9.84
C LYS A 219 -33.08 -7.78 9.73
N ASP A 220 -32.34 -7.38 8.68
CA ASP A 220 -30.94 -7.78 8.49
C ASP A 220 -30.11 -7.56 9.75
N THR A 221 -29.51 -8.63 10.25
CA THR A 221 -28.78 -8.66 11.51
C THR A 221 -27.29 -8.42 11.27
N TYR A 222 -26.71 -7.60 12.13
CA TYR A 222 -25.27 -7.57 12.33
C TYR A 222 -24.84 -8.92 12.94
N THR A 223 -24.13 -9.75 12.18
CA THR A 223 -23.39 -10.89 12.71
C THR A 223 -21.97 -10.43 13.01
N PRO A 224 -21.48 -10.50 14.25
CA PRO A 224 -20.08 -10.28 14.55
C PRO A 224 -19.22 -11.23 13.71
N ASP A 225 -18.08 -10.76 13.20
CA ASP A 225 -17.14 -11.62 12.52
C ASP A 225 -16.66 -12.70 13.49
N GLU A 226 -16.86 -13.97 13.12
CA GLU A 226 -16.30 -15.10 13.86
C GLU A 226 -14.77 -15.01 13.82
N LYS A 227 -14.16 -14.99 15.00
CA LYS A 227 -12.71 -15.10 15.10
C LYS A 227 -12.31 -16.47 14.57
N MET A 228 -11.60 -16.48 13.47
CA MET A 228 -11.06 -17.68 12.87
C MET A 228 -9.88 -18.14 13.71
N ASP A 229 -10.11 -19.10 14.60
CA ASP A 229 -9.06 -19.77 15.35
C ASP A 229 -8.36 -20.78 14.45
N ILE A 230 -7.22 -20.38 13.89
CA ILE A 230 -6.35 -21.28 13.12
C ILE A 230 -5.49 -22.05 14.12
N SER A 231 -5.85 -23.29 14.41
CA SER A 231 -4.99 -24.20 15.17
C SER A 231 -3.94 -24.81 14.24
N VAL A 232 -2.70 -24.37 14.38
CA VAL A 232 -1.56 -24.99 13.69
C VAL A 232 -1.02 -26.11 14.56
N GLY A 233 -1.03 -27.35 14.03
CA GLY A 233 -0.47 -28.52 14.72
C GLY A 233 1.04 -28.32 14.98
N SER A 234 1.46 -28.37 16.26
CA SER A 234 2.87 -28.21 16.64
C SER A 234 3.60 -29.55 16.57
N THR A 235 4.60 -29.64 15.68
CA THR A 235 5.64 -30.67 15.75
C THR A 235 6.70 -30.28 16.81
N ARG A 236 7.31 -31.28 17.48
CA ARG A 236 8.40 -31.03 18.44
C ARG A 236 9.63 -30.56 17.70
N LEU A 237 9.90 -29.25 17.76
CA LEU A 237 11.12 -28.61 17.23
C LEU A 237 12.20 -28.56 18.31
N GLY A 238 13.48 -28.69 17.92
CA GLY A 238 14.64 -28.44 18.78
C GLY A 238 14.69 -27.00 19.31
N LYS A 239 15.62 -26.70 20.23
CA LYS A 239 15.74 -25.35 20.81
C LYS A 239 16.21 -24.30 19.81
N LYS A 240 17.10 -24.68 18.87
CA LYS A 240 17.64 -23.85 17.79
C LYS A 240 16.98 -24.25 16.49
N ILE A 241 16.63 -23.28 15.65
CA ILE A 241 15.95 -23.51 14.39
C ILE A 241 16.91 -23.31 13.22
N ILE A 242 17.60 -22.17 13.19
CA ILE A 242 18.57 -21.80 12.15
C ILE A 242 19.78 -21.19 12.82
N GLU A 243 20.96 -21.65 12.46
CA GLU A 243 22.24 -21.06 12.85
C GLU A 243 22.91 -20.50 11.59
N ILE A 244 23.25 -19.23 11.63
CA ILE A 244 23.91 -18.50 10.56
C ILE A 244 25.35 -18.28 10.99
N HIS A 245 26.31 -18.77 10.21
CA HIS A 245 27.73 -18.70 10.54
C HIS A 245 28.48 -17.87 9.51
N HIS A 246 28.87 -16.66 9.90
CA HIS A 246 29.77 -15.76 9.16
C HIS A 246 29.39 -15.58 7.69
N ILE A 247 28.09 -15.45 7.37
CA ILE A 247 27.66 -15.29 6.00
C ILE A 247 27.96 -13.89 5.47
N SER A 248 28.50 -13.84 4.25
CA SER A 248 28.67 -12.61 3.49
C SER A 248 28.07 -12.76 2.10
N LYS A 249 27.54 -11.66 1.56
CA LYS A 249 26.99 -11.60 0.21
C LYS A 249 27.20 -10.24 -0.41
N LYS A 250 27.74 -10.24 -1.64
CA LYS A 250 27.91 -9.05 -2.48
C LYS A 250 27.30 -9.29 -3.86
N PHE A 251 26.84 -8.24 -4.47
CA PHE A 251 26.48 -8.22 -5.89
C PHE A 251 27.29 -7.11 -6.55
N ASP A 252 28.03 -7.45 -7.60
CA ASP A 252 28.99 -6.58 -8.26
C ASP A 252 29.95 -5.95 -7.23
N ASN A 253 29.90 -4.62 -7.08
CA ASN A 253 30.73 -3.88 -6.13
C ASN A 253 30.01 -3.52 -4.81
N LYS A 254 28.75 -3.95 -4.61
CA LYS A 254 27.96 -3.62 -3.42
C LYS A 254 27.91 -4.79 -2.45
N VAL A 255 28.48 -4.61 -1.27
CA VAL A 255 28.34 -5.55 -0.14
C VAL A 255 26.95 -5.36 0.46
N LEU A 256 26.14 -6.42 0.49
CA LEU A 256 24.78 -6.40 1.07
C LEU A 256 24.74 -7.03 2.46
N ILE A 257 25.56 -8.06 2.68
CA ILE A 257 25.69 -8.75 3.97
C ILE A 257 27.18 -8.92 4.20
N ASP A 258 27.65 -8.53 5.37
CA ASP A 258 29.05 -8.60 5.76
C ASP A 258 29.17 -9.31 7.10
N ASP A 259 29.79 -10.48 7.10
CA ASP A 259 30.11 -11.30 8.26
C ASP A 259 28.96 -11.47 9.26
N LEU A 260 27.74 -11.79 8.79
CA LEU A 260 26.58 -11.98 9.65
C LEU A 260 26.67 -13.33 10.37
N ASP A 261 26.71 -13.27 11.69
CA ASP A 261 26.59 -14.43 12.60
C ASP A 261 25.34 -14.25 13.47
N TYR A 262 24.41 -15.20 13.44
CA TYR A 262 23.16 -15.11 14.19
C TYR A 262 22.48 -16.47 14.37
N THR A 263 21.86 -16.68 15.52
CA THR A 263 21.09 -17.90 15.81
C THR A 263 19.63 -17.56 16.01
N ILE A 264 18.74 -18.20 15.23
CA ILE A 264 17.29 -18.08 15.37
C ILE A 264 16.77 -19.18 16.29
N ALA A 265 16.20 -18.80 17.39
CA ALA A 265 15.60 -19.72 18.38
C ALA A 265 14.10 -19.96 18.07
N ARG A 266 13.56 -21.03 18.68
CA ARG A 266 12.18 -21.51 18.45
C ARG A 266 11.08 -20.45 18.68
N THR A 267 11.31 -19.51 19.58
CA THR A 267 10.29 -18.52 19.99
C THR A 267 10.54 -17.13 19.41
N ASP A 268 11.61 -16.98 18.60
CA ASP A 268 11.96 -15.67 18.07
C ASP A 268 10.93 -15.18 17.05
N ARG A 269 10.70 -13.87 17.10
CA ARG A 269 9.91 -13.11 16.13
C ARG A 269 10.76 -11.93 15.71
N ILE A 270 11.38 -12.04 14.54
CA ILE A 270 12.45 -11.12 14.10
C ILE A 270 11.87 -10.21 13.03
N GLY A 271 11.95 -8.89 13.25
CA GLY A 271 11.69 -7.87 12.24
C GLY A 271 12.99 -7.41 11.59
N ILE A 272 13.07 -7.46 10.27
CA ILE A 272 14.23 -6.98 9.50
C ILE A 272 13.88 -5.61 8.91
N ILE A 273 14.57 -4.56 9.37
CA ILE A 273 14.38 -3.17 8.93
C ILE A 273 15.60 -2.67 8.15
N GLY A 274 15.39 -1.68 7.31
CA GLY A 274 16.47 -1.03 6.53
C GLY A 274 15.95 -0.44 5.22
N LYS A 275 16.75 0.47 4.62
CA LYS A 275 16.41 1.12 3.34
C LYS A 275 16.26 0.12 2.19
N ASN A 276 15.58 0.55 1.13
CA ASN A 276 15.44 -0.29 -0.06
C ASN A 276 16.81 -0.54 -0.73
N GLY A 277 17.02 -1.77 -1.23
CA GLY A 277 18.29 -2.18 -1.82
C GLY A 277 19.42 -2.47 -0.83
N MET A 278 19.13 -2.58 0.48
CA MET A 278 20.12 -2.92 1.52
C MET A 278 20.26 -4.43 1.78
N GLY A 279 19.62 -5.30 0.99
CA GLY A 279 19.82 -6.74 1.09
C GLY A 279 18.79 -7.49 1.94
N LYS A 280 17.68 -6.86 2.40
CA LYS A 280 16.64 -7.55 3.20
C LYS A 280 16.08 -8.79 2.50
N SER A 281 15.63 -8.63 1.25
CA SER A 281 15.12 -9.75 0.44
C SER A 281 16.21 -10.77 0.09
N THR A 282 17.47 -10.33 -0.07
CA THR A 282 18.61 -11.21 -0.30
C THR A 282 18.85 -12.10 0.90
N LEU A 283 18.78 -11.56 2.11
CA LEU A 283 18.91 -12.34 3.34
C LEU A 283 17.81 -13.42 3.44
N ILE A 284 16.55 -13.06 3.18
CA ILE A 284 15.44 -14.02 3.17
C ILE A 284 15.66 -15.11 2.12
N LYS A 285 16.11 -14.76 0.91
CA LYS A 285 16.41 -15.74 -0.15
C LYS A 285 17.56 -16.67 0.21
N ILE A 286 18.56 -16.18 0.95
CA ILE A 286 19.66 -17.02 1.45
C ILE A 286 19.14 -17.97 2.53
N LEU A 287 18.31 -17.49 3.48
CA LEU A 287 17.69 -18.33 4.52
C LEU A 287 16.77 -19.41 3.92
N ASN A 288 16.12 -19.11 2.80
CA ASN A 288 15.25 -20.04 2.07
C ASN A 288 16.02 -20.99 1.13
N GLY A 289 17.35 -20.82 1.02
CA GLY A 289 18.19 -21.66 0.15
C GLY A 289 18.11 -21.34 -1.34
N GLU A 290 17.43 -20.25 -1.74
CA GLU A 290 17.30 -19.82 -3.14
C GLU A 290 18.59 -19.20 -3.69
N ILE A 291 19.39 -18.58 -2.81
CA ILE A 291 20.67 -17.96 -3.13
C ILE A 291 21.71 -18.46 -2.15
N LEU A 292 22.89 -18.84 -2.64
CA LEU A 292 24.00 -19.20 -1.79
C LEU A 292 24.75 -17.94 -1.32
N PRO A 293 25.21 -17.89 -0.05
CA PRO A 293 26.14 -16.87 0.40
C PRO A 293 27.48 -17.01 -0.33
N ASP A 294 28.27 -15.94 -0.39
CA ASP A 294 29.62 -15.96 -0.99
C ASP A 294 30.64 -16.53 0.00
N SER A 295 30.40 -16.38 1.30
CA SER A 295 31.17 -17.02 2.37
C SER A 295 30.26 -17.35 3.55
N GLY A 296 30.74 -18.23 4.45
CA GLY A 296 29.98 -18.74 5.58
C GLY A 296 28.98 -19.83 5.19
N HIS A 297 28.16 -20.28 6.14
CA HIS A 297 27.16 -21.31 5.93
C HIS A 297 25.97 -21.13 6.87
N ILE A 298 24.88 -21.81 6.55
CA ILE A 298 23.65 -21.82 7.37
C ILE A 298 23.35 -23.26 7.74
N GLU A 299 23.11 -23.50 9.02
CA GLU A 299 22.63 -24.77 9.54
C GLU A 299 21.15 -24.67 9.89
N ILE A 300 20.35 -25.53 9.27
CA ILE A 300 18.92 -25.63 9.50
C ILE A 300 18.62 -26.94 10.20
N GLY A 301 17.89 -26.90 11.32
CA GLY A 301 17.55 -28.10 12.07
C GLY A 301 16.80 -29.11 11.19
N GLU A 302 17.13 -30.40 11.29
CA GLU A 302 16.59 -31.48 10.44
C GLU A 302 15.05 -31.56 10.42
N THR A 303 14.37 -31.11 11.47
CA THR A 303 12.91 -31.13 11.59
C THR A 303 12.24 -29.81 11.22
N VAL A 304 13.02 -28.81 10.78
CA VAL A 304 12.54 -27.48 10.45
C VAL A 304 11.94 -27.48 9.04
N LYS A 305 10.69 -27.05 8.93
CA LYS A 305 10.06 -26.76 7.65
C LYS A 305 9.92 -25.25 7.49
N ILE A 306 10.54 -24.71 6.45
CA ILE A 306 10.47 -23.28 6.13
C ILE A 306 9.28 -23.06 5.20
N GLY A 307 8.36 -22.17 5.58
CA GLY A 307 7.33 -21.62 4.71
C GLY A 307 7.73 -20.19 4.35
N CYS A 308 7.77 -19.85 3.08
CA CYS A 308 8.09 -18.52 2.59
C CYS A 308 6.90 -17.93 1.84
N PHE A 309 6.56 -16.69 2.17
CA PHE A 309 5.62 -15.88 1.40
C PHE A 309 6.41 -14.70 0.82
N SER A 310 6.52 -14.63 -0.49
CA SER A 310 7.26 -13.56 -1.19
C SER A 310 6.31 -12.65 -1.94
N GLN A 311 6.74 -11.40 -2.19
CA GLN A 311 5.99 -10.43 -2.98
C GLN A 311 6.01 -10.72 -4.50
N ASP A 312 6.94 -11.55 -4.97
CA ASP A 312 7.06 -11.93 -6.37
C ASP A 312 6.25 -13.21 -6.63
N ASP A 313 5.12 -13.11 -7.33
CA ASP A 313 4.24 -14.22 -7.72
C ASP A 313 4.86 -15.22 -8.73
N SER A 314 6.15 -15.13 -9.00
CA SER A 314 6.83 -15.94 -10.02
C SER A 314 7.03 -17.43 -9.65
N HIS A 315 6.60 -17.88 -8.47
CA HIS A 315 6.82 -19.25 -7.97
C HIS A 315 5.54 -20.01 -7.54
N MET A 316 4.36 -19.59 -7.98
CA MET A 316 3.18 -20.46 -7.91
C MET A 316 3.17 -21.38 -9.13
N HIS A 317 3.83 -22.54 -8.99
CA HIS A 317 3.65 -23.72 -9.84
C HIS A 317 3.25 -24.92 -8.98
#